data_4463e82ba56da20eb9ddf0f7b0e1ee41
#
_entry.id   4463e82ba56da20eb9ddf0f7b0e1ee41
#
_cell.length_a   1.000
_cell.length_b   1.000
_cell.length_c   1.000
_cell.angle_alpha   90.00
_cell.angle_beta   90.00
_cell.angle_gamma   90.00
#
_symmetry.space_group_name_H-M   'P 1'
#
loop_
_entity.id
_entity.type
_entity.pdbx_description
1 polymer ?
#
loop_
_entity_poly.entity_id
_entity_poly.type
_entity_poly.pdbx_seq_one_letter_code
_entity_poly.pdbx_strand_id
1 'polypeptide(L)'
;MNLTALNCYFHDNQEGILESNIPGSNIVIKYTEFARNGYKDGQSHNLYIGHAASLDFEFNYSHDAIVGHLLKSRAAVNYVLYNRLTGENGTDSYELDLPNGGTSYVIGNLIQQGPNTQNYAMLSYMEEGASSLNPGSDLYVVNNSFVNQYSAGGLFVQVGSADTTPVLLQNDIFYGPGTITSQAEATFITNFTGDPDFVDLNTYDYHLRAGSPAIDAGSQPGVANGFRLAPQYEYVHPACGQLRHSVGIIDIGAYEYGDGGALLQCR
;
A
#
# COMPACT_ATOMS: atom_id res chain seq x y z
N MET A 1 4.16 -1.15 25.16
CA MET A 1 3.17 -2.25 24.95
C MET A 1 3.22 -2.58 23.47
N ASN A 2 3.15 -3.86 23.09
CA ASN A 2 3.14 -4.26 21.70
C ASN A 2 1.80 -4.93 21.36
N LEU A 3 1.38 -4.85 20.09
CA LEU A 3 0.22 -5.56 19.58
C LEU A 3 0.69 -6.51 18.48
N THR A 4 0.18 -7.73 18.50
CA THR A 4 0.32 -8.68 17.37
C THR A 4 -1.05 -9.24 17.04
N ALA A 5 -1.50 -9.06 15.80
CA ALA A 5 -2.72 -9.65 15.25
C ALA A 5 -2.34 -10.52 14.04
N LEU A 6 -2.67 -11.80 14.11
CA LEU A 6 -2.38 -12.78 13.08
C LEU A 6 -3.65 -13.56 12.73
N ASN A 7 -3.92 -13.76 11.45
CA ASN A 7 -5.06 -14.55 10.98
C ASN A 7 -6.40 -14.10 11.60
N CYS A 8 -6.64 -12.80 11.65
CA CYS A 8 -7.85 -12.23 12.21
C CYS A 8 -8.80 -11.74 11.10
N TYR A 9 -10.05 -11.51 11.47
CA TYR A 9 -11.02 -10.83 10.62
C TYR A 9 -11.77 -9.78 11.44
N PHE A 10 -11.54 -8.50 11.10
CA PHE A 10 -12.19 -7.34 11.73
C PHE A 10 -13.17 -6.72 10.74
N HIS A 11 -14.48 -6.82 11.04
CA HIS A 11 -15.48 -6.37 10.09
C HIS A 11 -16.72 -5.78 10.77
N ASP A 12 -17.41 -4.90 10.03
CA ASP A 12 -18.69 -4.32 10.44
C ASP A 12 -18.65 -3.63 11.82
N ASN A 13 -17.49 -3.08 12.20
CA ASN A 13 -17.29 -2.31 13.43
C ASN A 13 -17.24 -0.81 13.14
N GLN A 14 -17.32 0.02 14.17
CA GLN A 14 -17.01 1.44 14.04
C GLN A 14 -15.53 1.63 13.67
N GLU A 15 -14.63 0.89 14.33
CA GLU A 15 -13.20 0.81 14.03
C GLU A 15 -12.79 -0.66 14.00
N GLY A 16 -12.02 -1.06 12.99
CA GLY A 16 -11.45 -2.42 13.00
C GLY A 16 -10.38 -2.54 14.07
N ILE A 17 -9.36 -1.69 14.01
CA ILE A 17 -8.37 -1.50 15.07
C ILE A 17 -8.12 0.01 15.25
N LEU A 18 -8.14 0.48 16.49
CA LEU A 18 -7.70 1.80 16.89
C LEU A 18 -6.60 1.69 17.95
N GLU A 19 -5.36 2.03 17.58
CA GLU A 19 -4.24 2.09 18.53
C GLU A 19 -4.12 3.48 19.13
N SER A 20 -3.85 3.55 20.43
CA SER A 20 -4.04 4.73 21.28
C SER A 20 -2.80 5.61 21.48
N ASN A 21 -1.95 5.78 20.45
CA ASN A 21 -0.76 6.64 20.50
C ASN A 21 0.20 6.27 21.65
N ILE A 22 0.78 5.07 21.62
CA ILE A 22 1.79 4.65 22.59
C ILE A 22 3.17 4.68 21.94
N PRO A 23 3.94 5.79 22.07
CA PRO A 23 5.29 5.86 21.53
C PRO A 23 6.18 4.74 22.08
N GLY A 24 6.95 4.09 21.19
CA GLY A 24 7.78 2.94 21.54
C GLY A 24 7.08 1.59 21.47
N SER A 25 5.78 1.53 21.13
CA SER A 25 5.10 0.25 20.80
C SER A 25 5.48 -0.22 19.42
N ASN A 26 5.53 -1.55 19.24
CA ASN A 26 5.65 -2.17 17.92
C ASN A 26 4.35 -2.91 17.61
N ILE A 27 3.82 -2.66 16.44
CA ILE A 27 2.54 -3.22 15.97
C ILE A 27 2.84 -4.17 14.82
N VAL A 28 2.37 -5.41 14.92
CA VAL A 28 2.52 -6.44 13.89
C VAL A 28 1.15 -6.96 13.51
N ILE A 29 0.78 -6.84 12.25
CA ILE A 29 -0.50 -7.29 11.72
C ILE A 29 -0.24 -8.04 10.42
N LYS A 30 -0.53 -9.35 10.41
CA LYS A 30 -0.27 -10.20 9.25
C LYS A 30 -1.42 -11.16 8.99
N TYR A 31 -1.63 -11.48 7.71
CA TYR A 31 -2.63 -12.46 7.27
C TYR A 31 -4.03 -12.16 7.80
N THR A 32 -4.37 -10.88 7.88
CA THR A 32 -5.58 -10.39 8.53
C THR A 32 -6.46 -9.67 7.50
N GLU A 33 -7.77 -9.87 7.60
CA GLU A 33 -8.75 -9.20 6.76
C GLU A 33 -9.46 -8.10 7.56
N PHE A 34 -9.63 -6.95 6.93
CA PHE A 34 -10.41 -5.81 7.43
C PHE A 34 -11.47 -5.45 6.40
N ALA A 35 -12.74 -5.42 6.81
CA ALA A 35 -13.83 -5.18 5.88
C ALA A 35 -14.96 -4.34 6.49
N ARG A 36 -15.45 -3.35 5.75
CA ARG A 36 -16.67 -2.62 6.08
C ARG A 36 -16.69 -2.02 7.48
N ASN A 37 -15.52 -1.63 8.00
CA ASN A 37 -15.46 -0.83 9.21
C ASN A 37 -15.64 0.66 8.86
N GLY A 38 -16.05 1.45 9.84
CA GLY A 38 -16.32 2.88 9.69
C GLY A 38 -17.74 3.25 10.07
N TYR A 39 -17.96 4.54 10.39
CA TYR A 39 -19.24 5.06 10.84
C TYR A 39 -19.74 6.26 10.01
N LYS A 40 -19.29 6.40 8.77
CA LYS A 40 -19.63 7.50 7.84
C LYS A 40 -19.22 8.90 8.33
N ASP A 41 -18.34 9.00 9.28
CA ASP A 41 -17.89 10.25 9.88
C ASP A 41 -16.51 10.72 9.36
N GLY A 42 -15.84 9.88 8.55
CA GLY A 42 -14.48 10.13 8.05
C GLY A 42 -13.39 10.08 9.13
N GLN A 43 -13.76 9.72 10.36
CA GLN A 43 -12.84 9.60 11.51
C GLN A 43 -12.64 8.14 11.93
N SER A 44 -13.54 7.27 11.46
CA SER A 44 -13.53 5.83 11.72
C SER A 44 -13.00 5.08 10.50
N HIS A 45 -12.14 4.09 10.69
CA HIS A 45 -11.35 3.46 9.64
C HIS A 45 -11.39 1.93 9.72
N ASN A 46 -10.93 1.23 8.65
CA ASN A 46 -10.62 -0.18 8.78
C ASN A 46 -9.49 -0.39 9.81
N LEU A 47 -8.47 0.45 9.74
CA LEU A 47 -7.35 0.38 10.68
C LEU A 47 -6.75 1.78 10.90
N TYR A 48 -6.56 2.15 12.16
CA TYR A 48 -5.84 3.35 12.56
C TYR A 48 -4.80 3.03 13.63
N ILE A 49 -3.53 3.18 13.28
CA ILE A 49 -2.39 3.11 14.19
C ILE A 49 -1.96 4.51 14.55
N GLY A 50 -1.89 4.80 15.84
CA GLY A 50 -1.38 6.05 16.37
C GLY A 50 0.15 6.17 16.28
N HIS A 51 0.74 7.03 17.10
CA HIS A 51 2.19 7.24 17.11
C HIS A 51 2.93 6.06 17.76
N ALA A 52 3.00 4.94 17.07
CA ALA A 52 3.81 3.77 17.44
C ALA A 52 5.27 3.95 16.98
N ALA A 53 6.20 3.15 17.50
CA ALA A 53 7.57 3.10 17.00
C ALA A 53 7.62 2.47 15.61
N SER A 54 6.86 1.40 15.40
CA SER A 54 6.78 0.74 14.10
C SER A 54 5.44 0.07 13.86
N LEU A 55 5.04 0.01 12.59
CA LEU A 55 4.00 -0.85 12.06
C LEU A 55 4.61 -1.83 11.07
N ASP A 56 4.40 -3.12 11.29
CA ASP A 56 4.65 -4.21 10.36
C ASP A 56 3.30 -4.75 9.86
N PHE A 57 2.92 -4.37 8.64
CA PHE A 57 1.63 -4.68 8.03
C PHE A 57 1.86 -5.47 6.73
N GLU A 58 1.74 -6.80 6.80
CA GLU A 58 2.10 -7.70 5.70
C GLU A 58 1.02 -8.73 5.39
N PHE A 59 0.83 -9.00 4.11
CA PHE A 59 -0.09 -10.03 3.60
C PHE A 59 -1.53 -9.85 4.08
N ASN A 60 -1.97 -8.63 4.32
CA ASN A 60 -3.32 -8.33 4.77
C ASN A 60 -4.23 -7.98 3.58
N TYR A 61 -5.52 -8.11 3.82
CA TYR A 61 -6.57 -7.65 2.93
C TYR A 61 -7.42 -6.62 3.65
N SER A 62 -7.37 -5.35 3.22
CA SER A 62 -8.21 -4.29 3.75
C SER A 62 -9.06 -3.71 2.62
N HIS A 63 -10.38 -3.71 2.81
CA HIS A 63 -11.33 -3.36 1.75
C HIS A 63 -12.62 -2.75 2.27
N ASP A 64 -13.37 -2.10 1.36
CA ASP A 64 -14.73 -1.61 1.59
C ASP A 64 -14.92 -0.78 2.89
N ALA A 65 -13.95 0.06 3.27
CA ALA A 65 -14.15 0.93 4.44
C ALA A 65 -15.32 1.91 4.20
N ILE A 66 -16.03 2.26 5.27
CA ILE A 66 -17.20 3.14 5.20
C ILE A 66 -16.78 4.58 5.49
N VAL A 67 -16.44 5.35 4.43
CA VAL A 67 -15.96 6.75 4.46
C VAL A 67 -14.63 6.94 5.23
N GLY A 68 -14.02 5.86 5.70
CA GLY A 68 -12.72 5.86 6.38
C GLY A 68 -11.60 5.41 5.46
N HIS A 69 -10.40 5.33 6.00
CA HIS A 69 -9.24 4.82 5.26
C HIS A 69 -9.13 3.30 5.39
N LEU A 70 -8.53 2.66 4.37
CA LEU A 70 -8.25 1.22 4.46
C LEU A 70 -7.10 0.96 5.44
N LEU A 71 -6.10 1.83 5.46
CA LEU A 71 -5.02 1.84 6.45
C LEU A 71 -4.60 3.28 6.74
N LYS A 72 -4.67 3.70 8.01
CA LYS A 72 -4.05 4.92 8.51
C LYS A 72 -2.98 4.59 9.54
N SER A 73 -1.77 5.14 9.39
CA SER A 73 -0.68 4.92 10.34
C SER A 73 0.11 6.19 10.60
N ARG A 74 0.28 6.51 11.89
CA ARG A 74 1.17 7.56 12.40
C ARG A 74 2.45 6.98 13.00
N ALA A 75 2.77 5.72 12.75
CA ALA A 75 3.99 5.10 13.24
C ALA A 75 5.24 5.77 12.66
N ALA A 76 6.32 5.80 13.46
CA ALA A 76 7.59 6.39 13.03
C ALA A 76 8.25 5.59 11.88
N VAL A 77 8.07 4.27 11.86
CA VAL A 77 8.51 3.40 10.77
C VAL A 77 7.34 2.54 10.31
N ASN A 78 7.07 2.53 9.01
CA ASN A 78 6.00 1.73 8.43
C ASN A 78 6.57 0.72 7.41
N TYR A 79 6.28 -0.55 7.62
CA TYR A 79 6.48 -1.63 6.65
C TYR A 79 5.11 -2.06 6.14
N VAL A 80 4.70 -1.54 4.98
CA VAL A 80 3.43 -1.88 4.31
C VAL A 80 3.79 -2.75 3.11
N LEU A 81 3.78 -4.08 3.31
CA LEU A 81 4.40 -5.02 2.40
C LEU A 81 3.42 -6.10 1.95
N TYR A 82 3.31 -6.31 0.64
CA TYR A 82 2.56 -7.44 0.06
C TYR A 82 1.11 -7.51 0.52
N ASN A 83 0.42 -6.37 0.60
CA ASN A 83 -0.98 -6.30 0.99
C ASN A 83 -1.89 -6.09 -0.22
N ARG A 84 -3.17 -6.36 -0.03
CA ARG A 84 -4.23 -5.85 -0.88
C ARG A 84 -5.02 -4.79 -0.13
N LEU A 85 -4.94 -3.56 -0.60
CA LEU A 85 -5.67 -2.38 -0.14
C LEU A 85 -6.58 -1.92 -1.26
N THR A 86 -7.83 -2.36 -1.26
CA THR A 86 -8.74 -2.16 -2.39
C THR A 86 -10.10 -1.63 -1.93
N GLY A 87 -10.45 -0.43 -2.41
CA GLY A 87 -11.73 0.20 -2.10
C GLY A 87 -12.93 -0.56 -2.67
N GLU A 88 -12.72 -1.25 -3.78
CA GLU A 88 -13.72 -2.06 -4.48
C GLU A 88 -14.99 -1.26 -4.81
N ASN A 89 -16.12 -1.60 -4.21
CA ASN A 89 -17.37 -0.86 -4.34
C ASN A 89 -17.70 -0.02 -3.09
N GLY A 90 -16.77 0.01 -2.12
CA GLY A 90 -16.88 0.79 -0.90
C GLY A 90 -16.86 2.29 -1.12
N THR A 91 -16.95 3.03 -0.03
CA THR A 91 -16.91 4.49 0.00
C THR A 91 -15.71 4.99 0.80
N ASP A 92 -14.64 4.22 0.79
CA ASP A 92 -13.39 4.54 1.45
C ASP A 92 -12.84 5.91 1.03
N SER A 93 -11.89 6.39 1.81
CA SER A 93 -11.16 7.62 1.54
C SER A 93 -9.77 7.25 0.99
N TYR A 94 -8.69 7.43 1.74
CA TYR A 94 -7.38 6.93 1.28
C TYR A 94 -7.28 5.40 1.42
N GLU A 95 -6.65 4.75 0.46
CA GLU A 95 -6.25 3.35 0.59
C GLU A 95 -5.11 3.21 1.62
N LEU A 96 -4.19 4.21 1.61
CA LEU A 96 -3.08 4.29 2.58
C LEU A 96 -2.84 5.73 2.99
N ASP A 97 -2.95 6.02 4.29
CA ASP A 97 -2.67 7.34 4.86
C ASP A 97 -1.52 7.26 5.90
N LEU A 98 -0.42 7.96 5.62
CA LEU A 98 0.78 8.06 6.45
C LEU A 98 1.02 9.55 6.81
N PRO A 99 0.16 10.17 7.62
CA PRO A 99 -0.02 11.62 7.64
C PRO A 99 1.12 12.41 8.28
N ASN A 100 2.02 11.77 9.05
CA ASN A 100 3.02 12.47 9.87
C ASN A 100 4.49 12.20 9.53
N GLY A 101 4.78 11.73 8.32
CA GLY A 101 6.15 11.44 7.89
C GLY A 101 6.75 10.20 8.58
N GLY A 102 8.05 10.20 8.85
CA GLY A 102 8.82 9.04 9.31
C GLY A 102 9.39 8.27 8.12
N THR A 103 9.85 7.04 8.34
CA THR A 103 10.37 6.18 7.27
C THR A 103 9.31 5.16 6.87
N SER A 104 8.94 5.12 5.59
CA SER A 104 7.88 4.23 5.11
C SER A 104 8.31 3.44 3.89
N TYR A 105 8.13 2.13 3.97
CA TYR A 105 8.38 1.16 2.91
C TYR A 105 7.04 0.60 2.43
N VAL A 106 6.63 0.96 1.21
CA VAL A 106 5.39 0.51 0.56
C VAL A 106 5.81 -0.37 -0.62
N ILE A 107 5.80 -1.70 -0.41
CA ILE A 107 6.44 -2.63 -1.36
C ILE A 107 5.53 -3.81 -1.70
N GLY A 108 5.36 -4.08 -2.98
CA GLY A 108 4.67 -5.27 -3.48
C GLY A 108 3.18 -5.30 -3.18
N ASN A 109 2.53 -4.14 -3.00
CA ASN A 109 1.12 -4.08 -2.67
C ASN A 109 0.23 -3.95 -3.92
N LEU A 110 -1.00 -4.41 -3.79
CA LEU A 110 -2.10 -4.13 -4.68
C LEU A 110 -2.92 -3.00 -4.06
N ILE A 111 -2.97 -1.85 -4.71
CA ILE A 111 -3.66 -0.65 -4.21
C ILE A 111 -4.66 -0.22 -5.27
N GLN A 112 -5.96 -0.30 -4.95
CA GLN A 112 -7.02 0.04 -5.90
C GLN A 112 -7.99 1.02 -5.28
N GLN A 113 -8.16 2.15 -5.96
CA GLN A 113 -9.17 3.14 -5.63
C GLN A 113 -10.48 2.82 -6.36
N GLY A 114 -11.54 2.66 -5.57
CA GLY A 114 -12.86 2.34 -6.09
C GLY A 114 -13.57 3.52 -6.76
N PRO A 115 -14.62 3.26 -7.55
CA PRO A 115 -15.35 4.32 -8.24
C PRO A 115 -16.16 5.23 -7.29
N ASN A 116 -16.42 4.79 -6.08
CA ASN A 116 -17.23 5.51 -5.08
C ASN A 116 -16.39 6.16 -3.98
N THR A 117 -15.06 6.19 -4.14
CA THR A 117 -14.15 6.79 -3.15
C THR A 117 -14.56 8.21 -2.74
N GLN A 118 -14.31 8.58 -1.50
CA GLN A 118 -14.55 9.92 -0.97
C GLN A 118 -13.33 10.84 -1.05
N ASN A 119 -12.22 10.36 -1.59
CA ASN A 119 -11.00 11.12 -1.76
C ASN A 119 -10.42 10.95 -3.17
N TYR A 120 -9.59 11.88 -3.58
CA TYR A 120 -8.95 11.86 -4.90
C TYR A 120 -7.53 11.27 -4.87
N ALA A 121 -6.97 10.99 -3.70
CA ALA A 121 -5.64 10.42 -3.57
C ALA A 121 -5.69 9.00 -2.99
N MET A 122 -4.82 8.12 -3.50
CA MET A 122 -4.75 6.73 -3.10
C MET A 122 -3.82 6.55 -1.89
N LEU A 123 -2.56 6.98 -2.04
CA LEU A 123 -1.59 7.03 -0.96
C LEU A 123 -1.36 8.48 -0.56
N SER A 124 -1.48 8.79 0.73
CA SER A 124 -1.17 10.09 1.31
C SER A 124 0.04 9.97 2.23
N TYR A 125 1.01 10.87 2.09
CA TYR A 125 2.20 10.91 2.92
C TYR A 125 2.46 12.33 3.41
N MET A 126 2.60 12.49 4.74
CA MET A 126 3.00 13.74 5.43
C MET A 126 2.06 14.95 5.19
N GLU A 127 0.80 14.73 4.79
CA GLU A 127 -0.17 15.81 4.55
C GLU A 127 -0.59 16.56 5.83
N GLU A 128 -0.52 15.92 6.99
CA GLU A 128 -0.75 16.59 8.29
C GLU A 128 0.55 17.18 8.88
N GLY A 129 1.65 17.14 8.12
CA GLY A 129 2.97 17.65 8.52
C GLY A 129 3.79 16.65 9.34
N ALA A 130 5.08 17.00 9.53
CA ALA A 130 6.01 16.17 10.28
C ALA A 130 5.65 16.12 11.78
N SER A 131 5.83 14.95 12.38
CA SER A 131 5.75 14.78 13.82
C SER A 131 7.15 14.67 14.44
N SER A 132 7.36 15.29 15.60
CA SER A 132 8.61 15.11 16.35
C SER A 132 8.80 13.67 16.86
N LEU A 133 7.75 12.85 16.85
CA LEU A 133 7.79 11.43 17.20
C LEU A 133 8.22 10.57 16.01
N ASN A 134 8.19 11.11 14.78
CA ASN A 134 8.51 10.41 13.55
C ASN A 134 9.76 11.02 12.92
N PRO A 135 10.96 10.63 13.34
CA PRO A 135 12.18 11.14 12.74
C PRO A 135 12.30 10.67 11.28
N GLY A 136 12.72 11.58 10.40
CA GLY A 136 12.85 11.31 8.97
C GLY A 136 11.60 11.68 8.16
N SER A 137 11.76 11.66 6.85
CA SER A 137 10.70 11.90 5.87
C SER A 137 10.99 11.09 4.59
N ASP A 138 11.23 9.79 4.77
CA ASP A 138 11.62 8.90 3.68
C ASP A 138 10.43 8.03 3.24
N LEU A 139 9.99 8.17 2.01
CA LEU A 139 8.98 7.31 1.41
C LEU A 139 9.56 6.53 0.23
N TYR A 140 9.52 5.20 0.34
CA TYR A 140 9.93 4.25 -0.70
C TYR A 140 8.72 3.47 -1.19
N VAL A 141 8.33 3.70 -2.45
CA VAL A 141 7.19 3.04 -3.12
C VAL A 141 7.79 2.19 -4.23
N VAL A 142 7.74 0.87 -4.08
CA VAL A 142 8.51 -0.03 -4.95
C VAL A 142 7.70 -1.27 -5.33
N ASN A 143 7.64 -1.57 -6.62
CA ASN A 143 6.96 -2.75 -7.14
C ASN A 143 5.50 -2.90 -6.67
N ASN A 144 4.73 -1.82 -6.61
CA ASN A 144 3.30 -1.88 -6.34
C ASN A 144 2.49 -1.82 -7.64
N SER A 145 1.26 -2.33 -7.60
CA SER A 145 0.27 -2.15 -8.67
C SER A 145 -0.84 -1.22 -8.17
N PHE A 146 -0.83 0.03 -8.62
CA PHE A 146 -1.88 1.02 -8.37
C PHE A 146 -2.90 0.97 -9.50
N VAL A 147 -4.18 0.85 -9.14
CA VAL A 147 -5.30 0.81 -10.07
C VAL A 147 -6.34 1.84 -9.66
N ASN A 148 -6.48 2.92 -10.42
CA ASN A 148 -7.47 3.95 -10.15
C ASN A 148 -8.70 3.77 -11.04
N GLN A 149 -9.85 3.46 -10.41
CA GLN A 149 -11.16 3.37 -11.06
C GLN A 149 -12.05 4.60 -10.80
N TYR A 150 -11.55 5.59 -10.07
CA TYR A 150 -12.24 6.85 -9.86
C TYR A 150 -12.18 7.72 -11.12
N SER A 151 -13.30 7.85 -11.80
CA SER A 151 -13.36 8.44 -13.14
C SER A 151 -12.94 9.92 -13.21
N ALA A 152 -13.01 10.64 -12.09
CA ALA A 152 -12.55 12.04 -12.03
C ALA A 152 -11.02 12.17 -12.03
N GLY A 153 -10.29 11.05 -11.89
CA GLY A 153 -8.85 11.05 -11.72
C GLY A 153 -8.43 11.41 -10.30
N GLY A 154 -7.17 11.79 -10.12
CA GLY A 154 -6.65 12.15 -8.80
C GLY A 154 -5.15 12.00 -8.71
N LEU A 155 -4.67 11.62 -7.55
CA LEU A 155 -3.25 11.38 -7.27
C LEU A 155 -3.04 9.93 -6.84
N PHE A 156 -2.07 9.26 -7.47
CA PHE A 156 -1.65 7.95 -6.97
C PHE A 156 -0.88 8.07 -5.66
N VAL A 157 0.05 9.05 -5.58
CA VAL A 157 0.86 9.32 -4.38
C VAL A 157 0.83 10.82 -4.07
N GLN A 158 0.07 11.21 -3.07
CA GLN A 158 0.03 12.57 -2.54
C GLN A 158 1.10 12.75 -1.48
N VAL A 159 1.92 13.79 -1.62
CA VAL A 159 2.99 14.13 -0.67
C VAL A 159 2.75 15.52 -0.14
N GLY A 160 2.76 15.67 1.17
CA GLY A 160 2.57 16.95 1.85
C GLY A 160 3.65 17.95 1.45
N SER A 161 3.24 19.20 1.20
CA SER A 161 4.12 20.25 0.69
C SER A 161 5.29 20.61 1.61
N ALA A 162 5.25 20.19 2.86
CA ALA A 162 6.34 20.37 3.83
C ALA A 162 7.45 19.31 3.68
N ASP A 163 7.20 18.22 2.95
CA ASP A 163 8.21 17.22 2.68
C ASP A 163 9.10 17.64 1.51
N THR A 164 10.36 17.86 1.81
CA THR A 164 11.39 18.21 0.83
C THR A 164 12.32 17.05 0.46
N THR A 165 12.14 15.89 1.11
CA THR A 165 12.88 14.68 0.77
C THR A 165 12.25 14.05 -0.47
N PRO A 166 13.02 13.82 -1.57
CA PRO A 166 12.47 13.21 -2.76
C PRO A 166 11.95 11.79 -2.48
N VAL A 167 10.66 11.56 -2.68
CA VAL A 167 10.11 10.20 -2.59
C VAL A 167 10.65 9.33 -3.73
N LEU A 168 10.91 8.07 -3.46
CA LEU A 168 11.31 7.08 -4.48
C LEU A 168 10.09 6.32 -4.97
N LEU A 169 9.86 6.38 -6.29
CA LEU A 169 8.85 5.60 -7.01
C LEU A 169 9.60 4.70 -8.01
N GLN A 170 9.65 3.38 -7.75
CA GLN A 170 10.42 2.45 -8.57
C GLN A 170 9.66 1.17 -8.91
N ASN A 171 9.62 0.81 -10.18
CA ASN A 171 8.94 -0.39 -10.68
C ASN A 171 7.45 -0.46 -10.32
N ASP A 172 6.77 0.66 -10.16
CA ASP A 172 5.35 0.70 -9.87
C ASP A 172 4.52 0.75 -11.16
N ILE A 173 3.38 0.07 -11.19
CA ILE A 173 2.35 0.24 -12.21
C ILE A 173 1.37 1.31 -11.71
N PHE A 174 1.12 2.32 -12.54
CA PHE A 174 0.09 3.34 -12.33
C PHE A 174 -0.95 3.23 -13.45
N TYR A 175 -2.03 2.50 -13.21
CA TYR A 175 -3.10 2.25 -14.17
C TYR A 175 -4.36 3.04 -13.84
N GLY A 176 -4.96 3.66 -14.85
CA GLY A 176 -6.17 4.47 -14.72
C GLY A 176 -5.90 5.97 -14.74
N PRO A 177 -6.96 6.80 -14.59
CA PRO A 177 -6.83 8.25 -14.68
C PRO A 177 -6.18 8.85 -13.43
N GLY A 178 -5.26 9.81 -13.61
CA GLY A 178 -4.64 10.52 -12.49
C GLY A 178 -3.22 10.99 -12.77
N THR A 179 -2.65 11.68 -11.79
CA THR A 179 -1.26 12.12 -11.75
C THR A 179 -0.48 11.24 -10.78
N ILE A 180 0.73 10.86 -11.12
CA ILE A 180 1.51 9.91 -10.31
C ILE A 180 1.76 10.47 -8.91
N THR A 181 2.28 11.71 -8.80
CA THR A 181 2.54 12.31 -7.50
C THR A 181 2.39 13.83 -7.53
N SER A 182 2.12 14.43 -6.38
CA SER A 182 2.12 15.88 -6.17
C SER A 182 3.52 16.47 -5.96
N GLN A 183 4.55 15.65 -5.68
CA GLN A 183 5.91 16.13 -5.42
C GLN A 183 6.71 16.24 -6.72
N ALA A 184 7.17 17.45 -7.04
CA ALA A 184 7.91 17.72 -8.28
C ALA A 184 9.32 17.08 -8.30
N GLU A 185 9.95 16.96 -7.14
CA GLU A 185 11.31 16.44 -6.95
C GLU A 185 11.36 14.91 -6.76
N ALA A 186 10.23 14.22 -6.89
CA ALA A 186 10.17 12.76 -6.75
C ALA A 186 11.14 12.04 -7.70
N THR A 187 11.75 10.99 -7.23
CA THR A 187 12.65 10.13 -8.01
C THR A 187 11.87 9.02 -8.68
N PHE A 188 11.90 8.96 -10.00
CA PHE A 188 11.22 7.96 -10.81
C PHE A 188 12.22 6.99 -11.44
N ILE A 189 12.04 5.69 -11.22
CA ILE A 189 12.88 4.63 -11.79
C ILE A 189 11.98 3.53 -12.35
N THR A 190 12.01 3.30 -13.67
CA THR A 190 11.35 2.18 -14.37
C THR A 190 9.88 1.94 -13.98
N ASN A 191 9.10 3.01 -13.77
CA ASN A 191 7.66 2.89 -13.53
C ASN A 191 6.90 2.73 -14.86
N PHE A 192 5.73 2.12 -14.82
CA PHE A 192 4.87 1.91 -15.98
C PHE A 192 3.56 2.67 -15.83
N THR A 193 3.19 3.38 -16.89
CA THR A 193 1.89 4.04 -17.04
C THR A 193 1.23 3.57 -18.34
N GLY A 194 -0.04 3.27 -18.28
CA GLY A 194 -0.77 2.74 -19.43
C GLY A 194 -1.45 1.42 -19.09
N ASP A 195 -1.83 0.65 -20.12
CA ASP A 195 -2.46 -0.65 -19.91
C ASP A 195 -1.39 -1.75 -19.72
N PRO A 196 -1.28 -2.31 -18.51
CA PRO A 196 -0.33 -3.38 -18.23
C PRO A 196 -0.84 -4.77 -18.64
N ASP A 197 -2.01 -4.86 -19.26
CA ASP A 197 -2.67 -6.11 -19.64
C ASP A 197 -2.87 -7.06 -18.45
N PHE A 198 -3.58 -6.59 -17.43
CA PHE A 198 -3.94 -7.41 -16.27
C PHE A 198 -4.89 -8.55 -16.65
N VAL A 199 -4.85 -9.64 -15.88
CA VAL A 199 -5.68 -10.83 -16.12
C VAL A 199 -7.17 -10.48 -16.05
N ASP A 200 -7.64 -9.83 -14.98
CA ASP A 200 -9.04 -9.40 -14.89
C ASP A 200 -9.22 -8.25 -13.89
N LEU A 201 -9.48 -7.06 -14.41
CA LEU A 201 -9.76 -5.87 -13.60
C LEU A 201 -11.06 -5.97 -12.80
N ASN A 202 -12.06 -6.74 -13.28
CA ASN A 202 -13.37 -6.82 -12.64
C ASN A 202 -13.39 -7.74 -11.41
N THR A 203 -12.45 -8.68 -11.36
CA THR A 203 -12.26 -9.58 -10.23
C THR A 203 -11.04 -9.20 -9.39
N TYR A 204 -10.44 -8.02 -9.71
CA TYR A 204 -9.25 -7.50 -9.03
C TYR A 204 -8.04 -8.44 -9.14
N ASP A 205 -7.95 -9.18 -10.24
CA ASP A 205 -6.81 -10.02 -10.58
C ASP A 205 -5.79 -9.21 -11.38
N TYR A 206 -4.81 -8.66 -10.68
CA TYR A 206 -3.77 -7.80 -11.23
C TYR A 206 -2.49 -8.55 -11.61
N HIS A 207 -2.56 -9.87 -11.80
CA HIS A 207 -1.47 -10.60 -12.44
C HIS A 207 -1.32 -10.14 -13.89
N LEU A 208 -0.10 -10.21 -14.41
CA LEU A 208 0.21 -9.85 -15.79
C LEU A 208 -0.16 -10.98 -16.75
N ARG A 209 -0.73 -10.65 -17.92
CA ARG A 209 -0.90 -11.61 -19.01
C ARG A 209 0.38 -11.76 -19.81
N ALA A 210 0.49 -12.87 -20.53
CA ALA A 210 1.58 -13.09 -21.50
C ALA A 210 1.63 -11.95 -22.52
N GLY A 211 2.78 -11.30 -22.63
CA GLY A 211 2.97 -10.16 -23.54
C GLY A 211 2.73 -8.79 -22.91
N SER A 212 2.40 -8.73 -21.62
CA SER A 212 2.34 -7.46 -20.89
C SER A 212 3.64 -6.67 -21.05
N PRO A 213 3.55 -5.35 -21.28
CA PRO A 213 4.73 -4.49 -21.38
C PRO A 213 5.47 -4.29 -20.05
N ALA A 214 4.89 -4.73 -18.94
CA ALA A 214 5.49 -4.67 -17.61
C ALA A 214 6.41 -5.87 -17.31
N ILE A 215 6.35 -6.93 -18.13
CA ILE A 215 7.19 -8.13 -17.98
C ILE A 215 8.63 -7.80 -18.37
N ASP A 216 9.60 -8.25 -17.56
CA ASP A 216 11.04 -8.06 -17.77
C ASP A 216 11.47 -6.58 -17.96
N ALA A 217 10.67 -5.63 -17.47
CA ALA A 217 10.84 -4.20 -17.75
C ALA A 217 11.33 -3.38 -16.54
N GLY A 218 11.45 -4.01 -15.37
CA GLY A 218 11.88 -3.35 -14.15
C GLY A 218 13.40 -3.21 -14.02
N SER A 219 13.82 -2.65 -12.92
CA SER A 219 15.23 -2.55 -12.52
C SER A 219 15.41 -3.06 -11.09
N GLN A 220 16.60 -3.57 -10.80
CA GLN A 220 16.85 -4.10 -9.44
C GLN A 220 16.76 -2.99 -8.39
N PRO A 221 15.79 -3.05 -7.45
CA PRO A 221 15.74 -2.14 -6.34
C PRO A 221 16.94 -2.37 -5.40
N GLY A 222 17.41 -1.28 -4.83
CA GLY A 222 18.57 -1.30 -3.95
C GLY A 222 18.22 -1.62 -2.49
N VAL A 223 18.94 -0.94 -1.62
CA VAL A 223 18.78 -0.96 -0.16
C VAL A 223 18.65 0.48 0.33
N ALA A 224 17.70 0.76 1.22
CA ALA A 224 17.55 2.05 1.86
C ALA A 224 17.47 1.88 3.38
N ASN A 225 18.23 2.67 4.13
CA ASN A 225 18.32 2.60 5.58
C ASN A 225 18.59 1.16 6.12
N GLY A 226 19.34 0.36 5.36
CA GLY A 226 19.62 -1.05 5.68
C GLY A 226 18.50 -2.03 5.33
N PHE A 227 17.35 -1.55 4.82
CA PHE A 227 16.23 -2.37 4.40
C PHE A 227 16.29 -2.65 2.89
N ARG A 228 16.08 -3.91 2.49
CA ARG A 228 16.04 -4.33 1.08
C ARG A 228 14.75 -3.89 0.42
N LEU A 229 14.84 -3.12 -0.66
CA LEU A 229 13.67 -2.62 -1.39
C LEU A 229 13.10 -3.61 -2.42
N ALA A 230 13.89 -4.59 -2.86
CA ALA A 230 13.38 -5.62 -3.79
C ALA A 230 12.36 -6.52 -3.09
N PRO A 231 11.13 -6.68 -3.65
CA PRO A 231 10.11 -7.54 -3.06
C PRO A 231 10.59 -9.00 -3.01
N GLN A 232 10.31 -9.66 -1.88
CA GLN A 232 10.66 -11.06 -1.65
C GLN A 232 9.45 -11.99 -1.74
N TYR A 233 8.26 -11.41 -1.70
CA TYR A 233 6.99 -12.13 -1.69
C TYR A 233 6.00 -11.43 -2.61
N GLU A 234 4.89 -12.11 -2.86
CA GLU A 234 3.70 -11.62 -3.52
C GLU A 234 2.47 -11.90 -2.66
N TYR A 235 1.48 -11.03 -2.77
CA TYR A 235 0.21 -11.24 -2.11
C TYR A 235 -0.57 -12.39 -2.77
N VAL A 236 -1.19 -13.22 -1.94
CA VAL A 236 -2.13 -14.28 -2.38
C VAL A 236 -3.46 -14.10 -1.66
N HIS A 237 -4.53 -13.98 -2.42
CA HIS A 237 -5.88 -13.80 -1.88
C HIS A 237 -6.43 -15.09 -1.23
N PRO A 238 -7.19 -14.99 -0.10
CA PRO A 238 -7.32 -13.83 0.78
C PRO A 238 -6.23 -13.81 1.87
N ALA A 239 -5.58 -12.69 2.06
CA ALA A 239 -4.66 -12.43 3.18
C ALA A 239 -3.57 -13.50 3.39
N CYS A 240 -2.86 -13.85 2.32
CA CYS A 240 -1.73 -14.78 2.34
C CYS A 240 -0.60 -14.25 1.42
N GLY A 241 0.47 -15.01 1.31
CA GLY A 241 1.59 -14.71 0.42
C GLY A 241 2.26 -15.95 -0.14
N GLN A 242 3.08 -15.71 -1.16
CA GLN A 242 4.00 -16.69 -1.72
C GLN A 242 5.38 -16.05 -1.94
N LEU A 243 6.42 -16.88 -2.04
CA LEU A 243 7.74 -16.37 -2.42
C LEU A 243 7.70 -15.80 -3.83
N ARG A 244 8.33 -14.64 -4.04
CA ARG A 244 8.55 -14.07 -5.36
C ARG A 244 9.94 -14.46 -5.86
N HIS A 245 9.99 -15.16 -7.00
CA HIS A 245 11.23 -15.48 -7.68
C HIS A 245 11.26 -14.74 -9.02
N SER A 246 12.25 -13.90 -9.24
CA SER A 246 12.39 -13.25 -10.53
C SER A 246 12.62 -14.26 -11.65
N VAL A 247 11.80 -14.18 -12.68
CA VAL A 247 11.91 -14.95 -13.91
C VAL A 247 12.46 -14.03 -15.00
N GLY A 248 13.78 -13.97 -15.12
CA GLY A 248 14.44 -13.00 -16.00
C GLY A 248 14.82 -11.70 -15.29
N ILE A 249 14.49 -10.56 -15.90
CA ILE A 249 14.57 -9.24 -15.26
C ILE A 249 13.31 -9.06 -14.41
N ILE A 250 13.44 -8.42 -13.25
CA ILE A 250 12.28 -8.19 -12.38
C ILE A 250 11.15 -7.46 -13.13
N ASP A 251 9.94 -7.93 -12.95
CA ASP A 251 8.76 -7.28 -13.53
C ASP A 251 8.39 -5.98 -12.80
N ILE A 252 7.75 -5.06 -13.52
CA ILE A 252 7.14 -3.87 -12.92
C ILE A 252 5.80 -4.27 -12.30
N GLY A 253 5.52 -3.78 -11.09
CA GLY A 253 4.30 -4.09 -10.35
C GLY A 253 4.48 -5.14 -9.27
N ALA A 254 3.37 -5.51 -8.64
CA ALA A 254 3.34 -6.34 -7.44
C ALA A 254 3.58 -7.84 -7.72
N TYR A 255 3.40 -8.27 -8.94
CA TYR A 255 3.52 -9.68 -9.35
C TYR A 255 4.62 -9.90 -10.38
N GLU A 256 5.24 -11.07 -10.33
CA GLU A 256 6.18 -11.58 -11.33
C GLU A 256 5.46 -12.55 -12.26
N TYR A 257 5.57 -12.34 -13.56
CA TYR A 257 4.96 -13.22 -14.56
C TYR A 257 5.68 -14.57 -14.62
N GLY A 258 4.91 -15.64 -14.57
CA GLY A 258 5.46 -16.99 -14.68
C GLY A 258 6.12 -17.51 -13.39
N ASP A 259 6.10 -16.75 -12.30
CA ASP A 259 6.54 -17.24 -11.00
C ASP A 259 5.55 -18.30 -10.47
N GLY A 260 6.10 -19.42 -10.01
CA GLY A 260 5.38 -20.49 -9.31
C GLY A 260 5.86 -20.60 -7.87
N GLY A 261 6.01 -19.47 -7.19
CA GLY A 261 6.54 -19.39 -5.84
C GLY A 261 5.81 -20.28 -4.83
N ALA A 262 6.55 -20.75 -3.82
CA ALA A 262 5.95 -21.56 -2.77
C ALA A 262 5.03 -20.73 -1.88
N LEU A 263 3.80 -21.22 -1.67
CA LEU A 263 2.85 -20.60 -0.74
C LEU A 263 3.41 -20.58 0.69
N LEU A 264 3.17 -19.48 1.39
CA LEU A 264 3.45 -19.38 2.82
C LEU A 264 2.42 -20.16 3.65
N GLN A 265 2.78 -20.49 4.87
CA GLN A 265 1.85 -21.06 5.84
C GLN A 265 1.06 -19.91 6.50
N CYS A 266 -0.08 -19.56 5.92
CA CYS A 266 -0.89 -18.40 6.35
C CYS A 266 -2.03 -18.77 7.30
N ARG A 267 -2.09 -20.01 7.82
CA ARG A 267 -3.14 -20.47 8.72
C ARG A 267 -2.56 -21.29 9.86
#